data_ed37279891ca99cee7dd40a62ff1a5bf
#
_entry.id   ed37279891ca99cee7dd40a62ff1a5bf
#
_cell.length_a   1.000
_cell.length_b   1.000
_cell.length_c   1.000
_cell.angle_alpha   90.00
_cell.angle_beta   90.00
_cell.angle_gamma   90.00
#
_symmetry.space_group_name_H-M   'P 1'
#
loop_
_entity.id
_entity.type
_entity.pdbx_description
1 polymer ?
#
loop_
_entity_poly.entity_id
_entity_poly.type
_entity_poly.pdbx_seq_one_letter_code
_entity_poly.pdbx_strand_id
1 'polypeptide(L)'
;TAAESSLGLVGSEMGIRDRPQAIVRGAVPETLRDKKIYSLDLGSMVAGSRYRGDFEERMKKVLKEIKNRGDIILFIDEIHTLVGAGAAEGAIDAASMLKPMLARGELQTIGATTLDEYRKYIEKDAALERRFQPIQVDEPSIPLAIEILKGLRDRYEAHHKITITDEAITSAANLASRYIQDRFLPDKAIDLIDEAGARMNIRR
;
A
#
# COMPACT_ATOMS: atom_id res chain seq x y z
N THR A 1 -24.95 -12.02 7.30
CA THR A 1 -24.25 -13.00 6.48
C THR A 1 -22.85 -12.51 6.26
N ALA A 2 -21.92 -13.17 6.93
CA ALA A 2 -20.55 -12.74 7.13
C ALA A 2 -19.68 -13.05 5.90
N ALA A 3 -19.90 -12.38 4.79
CA ALA A 3 -19.05 -12.43 3.61
C ALA A 3 -18.50 -11.03 3.30
N GLU A 4 -18.09 -10.30 4.33
CA GLU A 4 -17.66 -8.92 4.17
C GLU A 4 -16.20 -8.76 4.56
N SER A 5 -15.47 -8.58 3.49
CA SER A 5 -14.48 -7.54 3.35
C SER A 5 -13.15 -7.75 4.04
N SER A 6 -12.41 -8.71 3.60
CA SER A 6 -10.98 -8.47 3.49
C SER A 6 -10.60 -8.48 2.01
N LEU A 7 -10.35 -7.30 1.47
CA LEU A 7 -9.82 -7.11 0.13
C LEU A 7 -8.29 -7.16 0.24
N GLY A 8 -7.69 -8.26 -0.20
CA GLY A 8 -6.26 -8.33 -0.39
C GLY A 8 -5.88 -7.68 -1.72
N LEU A 9 -4.89 -6.81 -1.71
CA LEU A 9 -4.31 -6.22 -2.90
C LEU A 9 -2.89 -6.77 -3.07
N VAL A 10 -2.64 -7.33 -4.25
CA VAL A 10 -1.32 -7.75 -4.69
C VAL A 10 -0.96 -6.87 -5.87
N GLY A 11 0.08 -6.05 -5.75
CA GLY A 11 0.53 -5.18 -6.84
C GLY A 11 1.11 -3.84 -6.39
N SER A 12 1.56 -3.03 -7.33
CA SER A 12 2.29 -1.79 -7.09
C SER A 12 1.56 -0.77 -6.21
N GLU A 13 2.30 0.00 -5.43
CA GLU A 13 1.82 1.00 -4.48
C GLU A 13 0.79 1.99 -5.04
N MET A 14 0.74 2.18 -6.34
CA MET A 14 -0.10 3.18 -6.99
C MET A 14 -1.57 2.77 -7.12
N GLY A 15 -1.87 1.51 -7.39
CA GLY A 15 -3.25 0.99 -7.37
C GLY A 15 -3.88 1.01 -5.98
N ILE A 16 -3.03 1.04 -4.96
CA ILE A 16 -3.41 1.09 -3.54
C ILE A 16 -3.88 2.48 -3.14
N ARG A 17 -3.27 3.55 -3.67
CA ARG A 17 -3.62 4.94 -3.34
C ARG A 17 -4.91 5.42 -3.99
N ASP A 18 -5.28 4.87 -5.13
CA ASP A 18 -6.49 5.29 -5.86
C ASP A 18 -7.79 4.87 -5.17
N ARG A 19 -7.81 3.74 -4.48
CA ARG A 19 -9.00 3.27 -3.75
C ARG A 19 -9.38 4.13 -2.55
N PRO A 20 -8.44 4.55 -1.68
CA PRO A 20 -8.74 5.54 -0.66
C PRO A 20 -9.32 6.83 -1.25
N GLN A 21 -8.78 7.31 -2.37
CA GLN A 21 -9.29 8.48 -3.05
C GLN A 21 -10.70 8.29 -3.63
N ALA A 22 -11.01 7.11 -4.16
CA ALA A 22 -12.34 6.78 -4.64
C ALA A 22 -13.38 6.80 -3.50
N ILE A 23 -13.02 6.32 -2.30
CA ILE A 23 -13.86 6.39 -1.11
C ILE A 23 -14.10 7.85 -0.71
N VAL A 24 -13.06 8.66 -0.66
CA VAL A 24 -13.16 10.09 -0.32
C VAL A 24 -14.00 10.86 -1.34
N ARG A 25 -13.93 10.51 -2.63
CA ARG A 25 -14.73 11.10 -3.72
C ARG A 25 -16.16 10.58 -3.79
N GLY A 26 -16.55 9.61 -2.94
CA GLY A 26 -17.89 9.01 -2.96
C GLY A 26 -18.17 8.12 -4.19
N ALA A 27 -17.16 7.79 -4.99
CA ALA A 27 -17.26 6.92 -6.16
C ALA A 27 -17.18 5.43 -5.78
N VAL A 28 -17.86 5.04 -4.71
CA VAL A 28 -17.87 3.68 -4.14
C VAL A 28 -19.29 3.27 -3.79
N PRO A 29 -19.57 1.95 -3.66
CA PRO A 29 -20.85 1.46 -3.15
C PRO A 29 -21.23 2.12 -1.82
N GLU A 30 -22.52 2.24 -1.57
CA GLU A 30 -23.09 2.93 -0.41
C GLU A 30 -22.52 2.41 0.93
N THR A 31 -22.21 1.12 1.00
CA THR A 31 -21.59 0.46 2.16
C THR A 31 -20.18 0.94 2.49
N LEU A 32 -19.52 1.63 1.56
CA LEU A 32 -18.14 2.13 1.73
C LEU A 32 -18.04 3.66 1.81
N ARG A 33 -19.15 4.39 1.58
CA ARG A 33 -19.13 5.87 1.52
C ARG A 33 -18.66 6.54 2.80
N ASP A 34 -19.02 5.98 3.94
CA ASP A 34 -18.69 6.55 5.25
C ASP A 34 -17.47 5.90 5.90
N LYS A 35 -16.78 5.02 5.17
CA LYS A 35 -15.60 4.34 5.69
C LYS A 35 -14.38 5.24 5.60
N LYS A 36 -13.53 5.14 6.61
CA LYS A 36 -12.24 5.83 6.71
C LYS A 36 -11.12 4.80 6.61
N ILE A 37 -10.14 5.06 5.76
CA ILE A 37 -8.97 4.19 5.64
C ILE A 37 -7.86 4.75 6.52
N TYR A 38 -7.35 3.89 7.40
CA TYR A 38 -6.18 4.18 8.22
C TYR A 38 -5.06 3.21 7.88
N SER A 39 -3.88 3.75 7.60
CA SER A 39 -2.67 2.93 7.44
C SER A 39 -2.12 2.54 8.79
N LEU A 40 -1.87 1.25 8.98
CA LEU A 40 -1.18 0.72 10.14
C LEU A 40 0.28 0.50 9.79
N ASP A 41 1.15 1.37 10.31
CA ASP A 41 2.60 1.21 10.22
C ASP A 41 3.10 0.47 11.48
N LEU A 42 3.35 -0.81 11.31
CA LEU A 42 3.84 -1.68 12.39
C LEU A 42 5.25 -1.30 12.83
N GLY A 43 6.09 -0.85 11.90
CA GLY A 43 7.46 -0.42 12.19
C GLY A 43 7.51 0.79 13.11
N SER A 44 6.71 1.81 12.82
CA SER A 44 6.60 3.01 13.67
C SER A 44 6.05 2.71 15.05
N MET A 45 5.12 1.76 15.16
CA MET A 45 4.55 1.38 16.45
C MET A 45 5.56 0.67 17.34
N VAL A 46 6.42 -0.17 16.77
CA VAL A 46 7.51 -0.85 17.49
C VAL A 46 8.59 0.14 17.91
N ALA A 47 9.02 1.02 17.02
CA ALA A 47 10.09 1.99 17.27
C ALA A 47 9.76 2.99 18.41
N GLY A 48 8.47 3.27 18.66
CA GLY A 48 8.01 4.15 19.73
C GLY A 48 7.84 3.49 21.11
N SER A 49 8.10 2.18 21.23
CA SER A 49 7.90 1.41 22.47
C SER A 49 9.23 1.08 23.10
N ARG A 50 9.41 1.45 24.39
CA ARG A 50 10.61 1.10 25.15
C ARG A 50 10.61 -0.34 25.68
N TYR A 51 9.43 -0.89 25.88
CA TYR A 51 9.21 -2.23 26.39
C TYR A 51 8.14 -2.95 25.57
N ARG A 52 8.24 -4.27 25.47
CA ARG A 52 7.30 -5.14 24.79
C ARG A 52 5.85 -4.94 25.26
N GLY A 53 5.64 -4.81 26.56
CA GLY A 53 4.31 -4.59 27.16
C GLY A 53 3.64 -3.30 26.72
N ASP A 54 4.41 -2.22 26.51
CA ASP A 54 3.89 -0.93 26.05
C ASP A 54 3.33 -1.03 24.64
N PHE A 55 4.02 -1.77 23.76
CA PHE A 55 3.56 -2.04 22.40
C PHE A 55 2.25 -2.82 22.38
N GLU A 56 2.20 -3.94 23.13
CA GLU A 56 1.00 -4.77 23.22
C GLU A 56 -0.21 -3.99 23.75
N GLU A 57 -0.01 -3.16 24.76
CA GLU A 57 -1.09 -2.35 25.33
C GLU A 57 -1.61 -1.30 24.35
N ARG A 58 -0.71 -0.61 23.64
CA ARG A 58 -1.08 0.35 22.58
C ARG A 58 -1.83 -0.33 21.44
N MET A 59 -1.33 -1.46 20.97
CA MET A 59 -1.98 -2.24 19.91
C MET A 59 -3.38 -2.71 20.35
N LYS A 60 -3.55 -3.21 21.56
CA LYS A 60 -4.86 -3.60 22.09
C LYS A 60 -5.85 -2.43 22.11
N LYS A 61 -5.40 -1.25 22.52
CA LYS A 61 -6.23 -0.03 22.54
C LYS A 61 -6.68 0.36 21.13
N VAL A 62 -5.74 0.39 20.17
CA VAL A 62 -6.02 0.72 18.75
C VAL A 62 -7.00 -0.28 18.15
N LEU A 63 -6.74 -1.58 18.31
CA LEU A 63 -7.61 -2.62 17.76
C LEU A 63 -9.01 -2.61 18.37
N LYS A 64 -9.13 -2.34 19.67
CA LYS A 64 -10.42 -2.19 20.35
C LYS A 64 -11.19 -0.99 19.80
N GLU A 65 -10.52 0.12 19.59
CA GLU A 65 -11.14 1.32 19.00
C GLU A 65 -11.63 1.07 17.58
N ILE A 66 -10.80 0.46 16.71
CA ILE A 66 -11.16 0.10 15.34
C ILE A 66 -12.40 -0.80 15.33
N LYS A 67 -12.42 -1.83 16.19
CA LYS A 67 -13.55 -2.76 16.29
C LYS A 67 -14.84 -2.07 16.75
N ASN A 68 -14.75 -1.14 17.69
CA ASN A 68 -15.93 -0.44 18.24
C ASN A 68 -16.51 0.57 17.25
N ARG A 69 -15.68 1.18 16.43
CA ARG A 69 -16.13 2.21 15.48
C ARG A 69 -16.87 1.62 14.28
N GLY A 70 -16.40 0.51 13.74
CA GLY A 70 -17.02 -0.14 12.59
C GLY A 70 -16.96 0.63 11.26
N ASP A 71 -16.54 1.91 11.27
CA ASP A 71 -16.37 2.78 10.08
C ASP A 71 -14.94 2.78 9.54
N ILE A 72 -14.05 1.98 10.13
CA ILE A 72 -12.63 1.96 9.80
C ILE A 72 -12.31 0.77 8.91
N ILE A 73 -11.58 1.06 7.82
CA ILE A 73 -10.86 0.07 7.01
C ILE A 73 -9.37 0.21 7.31
N LEU A 74 -8.77 -0.86 7.75
CA LEU A 74 -7.35 -0.89 8.06
C LEU A 74 -6.55 -1.20 6.80
N PHE A 75 -5.59 -0.33 6.44
CA PHE A 75 -4.62 -0.61 5.40
C PHE A 75 -3.32 -1.11 6.04
N ILE A 76 -2.87 -2.28 5.61
CA ILE A 76 -1.62 -2.89 6.08
C ILE A 76 -0.73 -3.12 4.87
N ASP A 77 0.37 -2.37 4.81
CA ASP A 77 1.40 -2.62 3.82
C ASP A 77 2.27 -3.81 4.24
N GLU A 78 2.82 -4.51 3.27
CA GLU A 78 3.61 -5.72 3.48
C GLU A 78 2.92 -6.73 4.43
N ILE A 79 1.61 -6.99 4.20
CA ILE A 79 0.80 -7.84 5.08
C ILE A 79 1.40 -9.24 5.30
N HIS A 80 2.27 -9.71 4.40
CA HIS A 80 2.99 -10.97 4.53
C HIS A 80 3.89 -11.01 5.78
N THR A 81 4.32 -9.85 6.29
CA THR A 81 5.12 -9.75 7.52
C THR A 81 4.35 -10.24 8.76
N LEU A 82 3.02 -10.22 8.71
CA LEU A 82 2.17 -10.77 9.78
C LEU A 82 2.14 -12.31 9.80
N VAL A 83 2.65 -12.98 8.78
CA VAL A 83 2.57 -14.43 8.62
C VAL A 83 3.96 -15.06 8.53
N GLY A 84 4.92 -14.31 7.99
CA GLY A 84 6.27 -14.79 7.74
C GLY A 84 7.16 -14.78 8.97
N ALA A 85 7.86 -15.86 9.20
CA ALA A 85 8.94 -15.90 10.17
C ALA A 85 10.10 -15.03 9.67
N GLY A 86 10.57 -14.11 10.48
CA GLY A 86 11.75 -13.28 10.17
C GLY A 86 11.57 -11.79 10.51
N ALA A 87 10.43 -11.42 11.00
CA ALA A 87 10.20 -10.08 11.51
C ALA A 87 10.96 -9.87 12.84
N ALA A 88 11.41 -8.64 13.08
CA ALA A 88 11.94 -8.21 14.36
C ALA A 88 10.95 -8.56 15.51
N GLU A 89 11.44 -8.75 16.71
CA GLU A 89 10.68 -9.23 17.88
C GLU A 89 9.29 -8.56 18.04
N GLY A 90 9.20 -7.25 17.82
CA GLY A 90 7.93 -6.52 17.91
C GLY A 90 6.92 -6.80 16.78
N ALA A 91 7.37 -7.21 15.59
CA ALA A 91 6.47 -7.58 14.50
C ALA A 91 5.83 -8.96 14.75
N ILE A 92 6.51 -9.87 15.45
CA ILE A 92 5.96 -11.16 15.87
C ILE A 92 4.80 -10.94 16.86
N ASP A 93 4.91 -9.97 17.75
CA ASP A 93 3.85 -9.64 18.70
C ASP A 93 2.64 -9.02 18.01
N ALA A 94 2.86 -8.12 17.05
CA ALA A 94 1.79 -7.56 16.22
C ALA A 94 1.05 -8.66 15.44
N ALA A 95 1.79 -9.57 14.83
CA ALA A 95 1.25 -10.70 14.09
C ALA A 95 0.37 -11.60 14.98
N SER A 96 0.82 -11.92 16.19
CA SER A 96 0.10 -12.76 17.13
C SER A 96 -1.24 -12.16 17.56
N MET A 97 -1.36 -10.82 17.54
CA MET A 97 -2.58 -10.11 17.91
C MET A 97 -3.52 -9.89 16.71
N LEU A 98 -2.97 -9.51 15.58
CA LEU A 98 -3.75 -9.17 14.37
C LEU A 98 -4.27 -10.40 13.64
N LYS A 99 -3.44 -11.43 13.46
CA LYS A 99 -3.81 -12.64 12.71
C LYS A 99 -5.10 -13.30 13.19
N PRO A 100 -5.36 -13.51 14.49
CA PRO A 100 -6.63 -14.06 14.97
C PRO A 100 -7.82 -13.16 14.63
N MET A 101 -7.68 -11.85 14.71
CA MET A 101 -8.76 -10.90 14.40
C MET A 101 -9.06 -10.86 12.91
N LEU A 102 -8.03 -10.90 12.07
CA LEU A 102 -8.16 -11.01 10.61
C LEU A 102 -8.83 -12.32 10.23
N ALA A 103 -8.38 -13.44 10.80
CA ALA A 103 -8.96 -14.76 10.55
C ALA A 103 -10.45 -14.86 10.97
N ARG A 104 -10.88 -14.14 12.00
CA ARG A 104 -12.28 -14.07 12.40
C ARG A 104 -13.11 -13.04 11.65
N GLY A 105 -12.47 -12.20 10.80
CA GLY A 105 -13.15 -11.13 10.07
C GLY A 105 -13.64 -9.98 10.98
N GLU A 106 -13.00 -9.77 12.12
CA GLU A 106 -13.32 -8.70 13.06
C GLU A 106 -12.83 -7.33 12.60
N LEU A 107 -11.88 -7.32 11.66
CA LEU A 107 -11.29 -6.12 11.07
C LEU A 107 -11.56 -6.09 9.57
N GLN A 108 -12.07 -4.97 9.08
CA GLN A 108 -12.08 -4.69 7.64
C GLN A 108 -10.68 -4.25 7.23
N THR A 109 -10.03 -5.01 6.36
CA THR A 109 -8.62 -4.80 6.07
C THR A 109 -8.32 -4.88 4.58
N ILE A 110 -7.47 -3.97 4.13
CA ILE A 110 -6.82 -4.00 2.83
C ILE A 110 -5.35 -4.31 3.08
N GLY A 111 -4.88 -5.44 2.59
CA GLY A 111 -3.47 -5.81 2.66
C GLY A 111 -2.77 -5.59 1.33
N ALA A 112 -1.58 -5.05 1.35
CA ALA A 112 -0.72 -4.97 0.19
C ALA A 112 0.46 -5.92 0.34
N THR A 113 0.86 -6.58 -0.75
CA THR A 113 2.03 -7.46 -0.78
C THR A 113 2.43 -7.73 -2.24
N THR A 114 3.60 -8.32 -2.44
CA THR A 114 4.00 -8.81 -3.76
C THR A 114 3.34 -10.15 -4.07
N LEU A 115 3.28 -10.53 -5.35
CA LEU A 115 2.70 -11.81 -5.77
C LEU A 115 3.47 -13.01 -5.19
N ASP A 116 4.80 -12.90 -5.13
CA ASP A 116 5.66 -13.95 -4.59
C ASP A 116 5.48 -14.13 -3.09
N GLU A 117 5.40 -13.03 -2.34
CA GLU A 117 5.15 -13.04 -0.90
C GLU A 117 3.73 -13.55 -0.59
N TYR A 118 2.74 -13.17 -1.41
CA TYR A 118 1.37 -13.70 -1.28
C TYR A 118 1.36 -15.23 -1.39
N ARG A 119 1.95 -15.80 -2.45
CA ARG A 119 2.04 -17.24 -2.66
C ARG A 119 2.82 -17.96 -1.57
N LYS A 120 3.87 -17.32 -1.07
CA LYS A 120 4.76 -17.92 -0.08
C LYS A 120 4.16 -17.95 1.32
N TYR A 121 3.41 -16.93 1.71
CA TYR A 121 2.97 -16.73 3.09
C TYR A 121 1.44 -16.71 3.25
N ILE A 122 0.70 -15.93 2.46
CA ILE A 122 -0.74 -15.76 2.64
C ILE A 122 -1.52 -16.97 2.12
N GLU A 123 -1.23 -17.41 0.91
CA GLU A 123 -1.92 -18.54 0.26
C GLU A 123 -1.72 -19.85 1.03
N LYS A 124 -0.60 -20.02 1.72
CA LYS A 124 -0.32 -21.21 2.54
C LYS A 124 -0.98 -21.18 3.92
N ASP A 125 -1.49 -20.04 4.34
CA ASP A 125 -2.19 -19.89 5.62
C ASP A 125 -3.69 -20.01 5.42
N ALA A 126 -4.24 -21.19 5.65
CA ALA A 126 -5.66 -21.49 5.41
C ALA A 126 -6.63 -20.56 6.18
N ALA A 127 -6.20 -19.92 7.26
CA ALA A 127 -7.03 -18.98 8.01
C ALA A 127 -7.13 -17.62 7.32
N LEU A 128 -6.04 -17.16 6.70
CA LEU A 128 -5.98 -15.89 5.96
C LEU A 128 -6.46 -16.05 4.53
N GLU A 129 -6.09 -17.12 3.82
CA GLU A 129 -6.52 -17.40 2.46
C GLU A 129 -8.04 -17.30 2.31
N ARG A 130 -8.79 -17.87 3.26
CA ARG A 130 -10.27 -17.82 3.26
C ARG A 130 -10.86 -16.45 3.52
N ARG A 131 -10.06 -15.49 3.96
CA ARG A 131 -10.49 -14.14 4.38
C ARG A 131 -10.02 -13.05 3.43
N PHE A 132 -8.92 -13.27 2.75
CA PHE A 132 -8.39 -12.33 1.79
C PHE A 132 -8.66 -12.80 0.37
N GLN A 133 -9.39 -11.97 -0.39
CA GLN A 133 -9.54 -12.19 -1.82
C GLN A 133 -8.43 -11.43 -2.54
N PRO A 134 -7.54 -12.13 -3.27
CA PRO A 134 -6.48 -11.47 -4.00
C PRO A 134 -7.03 -10.66 -5.17
N ILE A 135 -6.51 -9.46 -5.33
CA ILE A 135 -6.73 -8.61 -6.50
C ILE A 135 -5.37 -8.31 -7.07
N GLN A 136 -5.12 -8.88 -8.25
CA GLN A 136 -3.87 -8.62 -8.95
C GLN A 136 -3.92 -7.24 -9.59
N VAL A 137 -2.88 -6.45 -9.38
CA VAL A 137 -2.65 -5.16 -10.03
C VAL A 137 -1.49 -5.33 -10.98
N ASP A 138 -1.80 -5.38 -12.26
CA ASP A 138 -0.79 -5.55 -13.32
C ASP A 138 -0.03 -4.25 -13.59
N GLU A 139 1.15 -4.37 -14.20
CA GLU A 139 1.91 -3.22 -14.68
C GLU A 139 1.06 -2.42 -15.69
N PRO A 140 0.93 -1.09 -15.53
CA PRO A 140 0.17 -0.27 -16.46
C PRO A 140 0.84 -0.25 -17.84
N SER A 141 0.01 -0.15 -18.89
CA SER A 141 0.51 0.13 -20.24
C SER A 141 1.23 1.48 -20.30
N ILE A 142 2.12 1.66 -21.28
CA ILE A 142 2.83 2.94 -21.47
C ILE A 142 1.88 4.14 -21.55
N PRO A 143 0.77 4.10 -22.31
CA PRO A 143 -0.19 5.21 -22.32
C PRO A 143 -0.78 5.52 -20.94
N LEU A 144 -1.15 4.48 -20.18
CA LEU A 144 -1.68 4.66 -18.83
C LEU A 144 -0.62 5.20 -17.87
N ALA A 145 0.62 4.73 -17.97
CA ALA A 145 1.73 5.26 -17.19
C ALA A 145 1.96 6.76 -17.48
N ILE A 146 1.86 7.20 -18.73
CA ILE A 146 1.94 8.63 -19.10
C ILE A 146 0.85 9.44 -18.40
N GLU A 147 -0.40 8.96 -18.39
CA GLU A 147 -1.50 9.65 -17.70
C GLU A 147 -1.27 9.73 -16.18
N ILE A 148 -0.75 8.68 -15.60
CA ILE A 148 -0.37 8.66 -14.19
C ILE A 148 0.72 9.70 -13.89
N LEU A 149 1.78 9.74 -14.72
CA LEU A 149 2.87 10.70 -14.57
C LEU A 149 2.39 12.15 -14.73
N LYS A 150 1.46 12.41 -15.66
CA LYS A 150 0.82 13.72 -15.78
C LYS A 150 0.07 14.13 -14.52
N GLY A 151 -0.61 13.18 -13.87
CA GLY A 151 -1.29 13.43 -12.59
C GLY A 151 -0.34 13.72 -11.41
N LEU A 152 0.92 13.30 -11.51
CA LEU A 152 1.94 13.54 -10.50
C LEU A 152 2.82 14.76 -10.80
N ARG A 153 2.75 15.31 -12.00
CA ARG A 153 3.60 16.41 -12.49
C ARG A 153 3.77 17.55 -11.52
N ASP A 154 2.65 18.14 -11.08
CA ASP A 154 2.66 19.33 -10.24
C ASP A 154 3.44 19.15 -8.94
N ARG A 155 3.41 17.92 -8.40
CA ARG A 155 4.15 17.59 -7.17
C ARG A 155 5.65 17.55 -7.40
N TYR A 156 6.10 16.97 -8.53
CA TYR A 156 7.52 16.89 -8.89
C TYR A 156 8.06 18.26 -9.34
N GLU A 157 7.27 19.03 -10.09
CA GLU A 157 7.61 20.42 -10.46
C GLU A 157 7.80 21.29 -9.22
N ALA A 158 6.90 21.20 -8.23
CA ALA A 158 7.00 21.93 -6.99
C ALA A 158 8.22 21.51 -6.16
N HIS A 159 8.53 20.20 -6.12
CA HIS A 159 9.65 19.66 -5.36
C HIS A 159 10.99 20.07 -5.96
N HIS A 160 11.16 19.87 -7.24
CA HIS A 160 12.41 20.17 -7.95
C HIS A 160 12.52 21.61 -8.45
N LYS A 161 11.45 22.42 -8.35
CA LYS A 161 11.37 23.79 -8.86
C LYS A 161 11.74 23.90 -10.35
N ILE A 162 11.26 22.96 -11.14
CA ILE A 162 11.45 22.88 -12.60
C ILE A 162 10.09 22.75 -13.28
N THR A 163 10.05 22.92 -14.59
CA THR A 163 8.89 22.62 -15.43
C THR A 163 9.12 21.30 -16.15
N ILE A 164 8.13 20.40 -16.14
CA ILE A 164 8.19 19.09 -16.76
C ILE A 164 7.22 19.10 -17.97
N THR A 165 7.75 19.05 -19.18
CA THR A 165 6.93 19.07 -20.42
C THR A 165 6.26 17.70 -20.67
N ASP A 166 5.22 17.69 -21.50
CA ASP A 166 4.54 16.46 -21.91
C ASP A 166 5.48 15.52 -22.69
N GLU A 167 6.40 16.09 -23.46
CA GLU A 167 7.43 15.32 -24.16
C GLU A 167 8.40 14.65 -23.20
N ALA A 168 8.77 15.33 -22.11
CA ALA A 168 9.63 14.76 -21.08
C ALA A 168 8.95 13.58 -20.39
N ILE A 169 7.68 13.70 -20.04
CA ILE A 169 6.87 12.61 -19.44
C ILE A 169 6.77 11.43 -20.41
N THR A 170 6.43 11.69 -21.66
CA THR A 170 6.32 10.65 -22.69
C THR A 170 7.65 9.95 -22.91
N SER A 171 8.75 10.71 -22.97
CA SER A 171 10.09 10.17 -23.11
C SER A 171 10.50 9.33 -21.91
N ALA A 172 10.21 9.79 -20.69
CA ALA A 172 10.51 9.04 -19.47
C ALA A 172 9.80 7.67 -19.43
N ALA A 173 8.51 7.62 -19.77
CA ALA A 173 7.76 6.37 -19.83
C ALA A 173 8.32 5.38 -20.87
N ASN A 174 8.62 5.88 -22.08
CA ASN A 174 9.15 5.05 -23.16
C ASN A 174 10.58 4.57 -22.88
N LEU A 175 11.46 5.45 -22.41
CA LEU A 175 12.85 5.09 -22.09
C LEU A 175 12.93 4.14 -20.91
N ALA A 176 12.14 4.39 -19.86
CA ALA A 176 12.06 3.50 -18.70
C ALA A 176 11.58 2.10 -19.13
N SER A 177 10.52 2.02 -19.93
CA SER A 177 10.01 0.74 -20.45
C SER A 177 11.03 -0.01 -21.27
N ARG A 178 11.85 0.69 -22.06
CA ARG A 178 12.82 0.08 -22.98
C ARG A 178 14.12 -0.34 -22.32
N TYR A 179 14.61 0.45 -21.36
CA TYR A 179 15.96 0.28 -20.83
C TYR A 179 16.03 -0.19 -19.38
N ILE A 180 14.95 -0.04 -18.61
CA ILE A 180 14.90 -0.49 -17.22
C ILE A 180 14.02 -1.73 -17.13
N GLN A 181 14.64 -2.91 -16.95
CA GLN A 181 13.94 -4.19 -16.99
C GLN A 181 13.73 -4.83 -15.63
N ASP A 182 14.43 -4.36 -14.61
CA ASP A 182 14.39 -4.85 -13.23
C ASP A 182 13.29 -4.20 -12.37
N ARG A 183 12.54 -3.26 -12.94
CA ARG A 183 11.45 -2.52 -12.28
C ARG A 183 10.24 -2.40 -13.19
N PHE A 184 9.10 -2.05 -12.60
CA PHE A 184 7.82 -1.93 -13.29
C PHE A 184 7.41 -0.47 -13.49
N LEU A 185 6.59 -0.21 -14.53
CA LEU A 185 5.88 1.05 -14.67
C LEU A 185 4.78 1.14 -13.59
N PRO A 186 4.47 2.32 -13.09
CA PRO A 186 5.03 3.63 -13.44
C PRO A 186 6.31 3.98 -12.66
N ASP A 187 6.70 3.23 -11.63
CA ASP A 187 7.77 3.58 -10.69
C ASP A 187 9.10 3.86 -11.39
N LYS A 188 9.52 2.98 -12.31
CA LYS A 188 10.76 3.19 -13.07
C LYS A 188 10.78 4.48 -13.93
N ALA A 189 9.61 4.96 -14.35
CA ALA A 189 9.50 6.23 -15.08
C ALA A 189 9.45 7.43 -14.12
N ILE A 190 8.86 7.26 -12.94
CA ILE A 190 8.88 8.23 -11.84
C ILE A 190 10.32 8.46 -11.40
N ASP A 191 11.09 7.41 -11.12
CA ASP A 191 12.49 7.49 -10.74
C ASP A 191 13.32 8.24 -11.78
N LEU A 192 13.05 8.00 -13.07
CA LEU A 192 13.74 8.68 -14.16
C LEU A 192 13.46 10.20 -14.19
N ILE A 193 12.20 10.60 -13.93
CA ILE A 193 11.81 12.02 -13.82
C ILE A 193 12.44 12.66 -12.59
N ASP A 194 12.43 11.96 -11.47
CA ASP A 194 13.00 12.45 -10.20
C ASP A 194 14.50 12.68 -10.31
N GLU A 195 15.23 11.72 -10.85
CA GLU A 195 16.68 11.81 -11.10
C GLU A 195 17.01 12.92 -12.09
N ALA A 196 16.25 13.04 -13.20
CA ALA A 196 16.45 14.12 -14.16
C ALA A 196 16.21 15.49 -13.54
N GLY A 197 15.14 15.62 -12.72
CA GLY A 197 14.84 16.84 -11.98
C GLY A 197 15.94 17.24 -11.01
N ALA A 198 16.46 16.29 -10.24
CA ALA A 198 17.58 16.51 -9.32
C ALA A 198 18.83 16.98 -10.06
N ARG A 199 19.16 16.36 -11.19
CA ARG A 199 20.33 16.76 -12.02
C ARG A 199 20.20 18.16 -12.63
N MET A 200 18.99 18.58 -12.99
CA MET A 200 18.74 19.93 -13.49
C MET A 200 19.03 20.99 -12.41
N ASN A 201 18.68 20.70 -11.16
CA ASN A 201 18.97 21.61 -10.03
C ASN A 201 20.46 21.75 -9.72
N ILE A 202 21.23 20.69 -9.88
CA ILE A 202 22.70 20.72 -9.65
C ILE A 202 23.43 21.55 -10.71
N ARG A 203 22.86 21.65 -11.92
CA ARG A 203 23.46 22.39 -13.04
C ARG A 203 23.11 23.88 -13.07
N ARG A 204 22.23 24.33 -12.20
CA ARG A 204 21.90 25.73 -11.98
C ARG A 204 22.82 26.37 -10.95
#